data_185bee3ba91c902f211ffaeec86048ff
#
_entry.id   185bee3ba91c902f211ffaeec86048ff
#
_cell.length_a   1.000
_cell.length_b   1.000
_cell.length_c   1.000
_cell.angle_alpha   90.00
_cell.angle_beta   90.00
_cell.angle_gamma   90.00
#
_symmetry.space_group_name_H-M   'P 1'
#
loop_
_entity.id
_entity.type
_entity.pdbx_description
1 polymer ?
#
loop_
_entity_poly.entity_id
_entity_poly.type
_entity_poly.pdbx_seq_one_letter_code
_entity_poly.pdbx_strand_id
1 'polypeptide(L)'
;MAEEAKSAPKKEREVKAPAGAPAEAKTPAPAGAKDSKKGGPAKGMYHYIGEAWKDVGSDEMKQLMWQRMVDWRKEGTFVRVEKPLRLDKARQLGYKAKQGFVIVRAKVRKGGLRKHRIRKGRKPKRKGILKITMKKNIQRIAEERTSKKYPNLEVLASYWVGEDGRHKWFEVILVDVNHPVIKADPKLNWICSSKHTHRAIRGLTPAGKKGRGLVRSRGMGAEKVRPSLRAHDRKGT
;
A
#
# COMPACT_ATOMS: atom_id res chain seq x y z
N MET A 1 -23.13 23.46 66.95
CA MET A 1 -22.61 24.76 66.50
C MET A 1 -22.00 24.56 65.11
N ALA A 2 -22.74 24.93 64.13
CA ALA A 2 -22.36 24.79 62.70
C ALA A 2 -21.95 26.19 62.24
N GLU A 3 -20.74 26.28 61.68
CA GLU A 3 -20.19 27.52 61.16
C GLU A 3 -20.32 27.51 59.61
N GLU A 4 -21.16 28.42 59.12
CA GLU A 4 -21.41 28.61 57.69
C GLU A 4 -20.23 29.35 57.04
N ALA A 5 -19.60 28.73 56.07
CA ALA A 5 -18.60 29.36 55.21
C ALA A 5 -19.29 30.01 54.00
N LYS A 6 -19.31 31.33 53.96
CA LYS A 6 -19.82 32.19 52.88
C LYS A 6 -18.96 32.06 51.63
N SER A 7 -19.54 31.63 50.53
CA SER A 7 -18.95 31.65 49.21
C SER A 7 -19.02 33.05 48.58
N ALA A 8 -17.86 33.58 48.13
CA ALA A 8 -17.78 34.86 47.42
C ALA A 8 -18.19 34.71 45.95
N PRO A 9 -18.79 35.75 45.32
CA PRO A 9 -19.25 35.68 43.93
C PRO A 9 -18.08 35.83 42.94
N LYS A 10 -18.07 34.97 41.93
CA LYS A 10 -17.16 35.03 40.79
C LYS A 10 -17.52 36.21 39.89
N LYS A 11 -16.57 37.13 39.68
CA LYS A 11 -16.62 38.19 38.67
C LYS A 11 -16.68 37.61 37.28
N GLU A 12 -17.73 37.87 36.54
CA GLU A 12 -17.84 37.65 35.10
C GLU A 12 -16.88 38.60 34.36
N ARG A 13 -16.02 38.04 33.52
CA ARG A 13 -15.20 38.81 32.62
C ARG A 13 -16.01 39.08 31.36
N GLU A 14 -16.40 40.34 31.16
CA GLU A 14 -16.90 40.86 29.90
C GLU A 14 -15.85 40.63 28.78
N VAL A 15 -16.22 39.88 27.76
CA VAL A 15 -15.46 39.71 26.55
C VAL A 15 -15.84 40.85 25.60
N LYS A 16 -14.99 41.86 25.49
CA LYS A 16 -15.06 42.91 24.46
C LYS A 16 -14.93 42.29 23.05
N ALA A 17 -15.95 42.47 22.23
CA ALA A 17 -15.91 42.15 20.80
C ALA A 17 -14.90 43.07 20.08
N PRO A 18 -14.07 42.56 19.19
CA PRO A 18 -13.24 43.39 18.34
C PRO A 18 -14.06 43.95 17.18
N ALA A 19 -14.16 45.26 17.13
CA ALA A 19 -14.59 46.03 15.98
C ALA A 19 -13.49 45.97 14.90
N GLY A 20 -13.87 45.77 13.66
CA GLY A 20 -12.99 45.91 12.50
C GLY A 20 -13.17 44.83 11.47
N ALA A 21 -14.09 45.04 10.53
CA ALA A 21 -14.14 44.23 9.30
C ALA A 21 -12.88 44.50 8.48
N PRO A 22 -12.12 43.47 8.08
CA PRO A 22 -11.02 43.68 7.12
C PRO A 22 -11.59 43.87 5.72
N ALA A 23 -11.07 44.87 5.02
CA ALA A 23 -11.31 45.19 3.61
C ALA A 23 -11.18 43.95 2.73
N GLU A 24 -12.06 43.89 1.73
CA GLU A 24 -12.02 42.86 0.67
C GLU A 24 -10.61 42.83 0.02
N ALA A 25 -9.91 41.73 0.31
CA ALA A 25 -8.66 41.44 -0.38
C ALA A 25 -9.01 40.98 -1.81
N LYS A 26 -8.67 41.84 -2.79
CA LYS A 26 -8.69 41.50 -4.22
C LYS A 26 -7.94 40.22 -4.43
N THR A 27 -8.65 39.19 -4.89
CA THR A 27 -8.06 37.94 -5.39
C THR A 27 -7.02 38.26 -6.44
N PRO A 28 -5.76 37.83 -6.30
CA PRO A 28 -4.79 37.98 -7.37
C PRO A 28 -5.24 37.14 -8.56
N ALA A 29 -5.28 37.74 -9.74
CA ALA A 29 -5.53 37.07 -10.99
C ALA A 29 -4.59 35.86 -11.13
N PRO A 30 -5.04 34.73 -11.73
CA PRO A 30 -4.20 33.55 -11.91
C PRO A 30 -2.98 33.93 -12.75
N ALA A 31 -1.80 33.77 -12.17
CA ALA A 31 -0.53 33.99 -12.85
C ALA A 31 -0.50 33.19 -14.14
N GLY A 32 -0.16 33.89 -15.23
CA GLY A 32 -0.25 33.46 -16.60
C GLY A 32 0.14 32.01 -16.86
N ALA A 33 -0.72 31.34 -17.59
CA ALA A 33 -0.45 30.07 -18.22
C ALA A 33 0.87 30.18 -19.01
N LYS A 34 1.89 29.50 -18.54
CA LYS A 34 3.12 29.32 -19.30
C LYS A 34 2.75 28.52 -20.55
N ASP A 35 2.93 29.13 -21.71
CA ASP A 35 2.68 28.57 -23.03
C ASP A 35 3.10 27.09 -23.11
N SER A 36 2.12 26.26 -23.40
CA SER A 36 2.30 24.84 -23.64
C SER A 36 3.08 24.63 -24.94
N LYS A 37 4.35 24.31 -24.81
CA LYS A 37 5.18 23.86 -25.92
C LYS A 37 4.50 22.72 -26.67
N LYS A 38 4.31 22.92 -27.99
CA LYS A 38 4.02 21.99 -29.09
C LYS A 38 3.30 20.69 -28.70
N GLY A 39 2.04 20.58 -29.12
CA GLY A 39 1.13 19.46 -28.86
C GLY A 39 1.68 18.10 -29.25
N GLY A 40 2.13 17.35 -28.26
CA GLY A 40 2.22 15.91 -28.35
C GLY A 40 0.80 15.30 -28.32
N PRO A 41 0.64 14.03 -28.69
CA PRO A 41 -0.65 13.37 -28.77
C PRO A 41 -1.41 13.53 -27.42
N ALA A 42 -2.72 13.76 -27.50
CA ALA A 42 -3.57 14.00 -26.33
C ALA A 42 -3.39 12.86 -25.30
N LYS A 43 -3.02 13.23 -24.09
CA LYS A 43 -2.76 12.28 -23.00
C LYS A 43 -4.07 11.90 -22.34
N GLY A 44 -4.30 10.60 -22.14
CA GLY A 44 -5.51 10.11 -21.48
C GLY A 44 -5.54 10.36 -19.96
N MET A 45 -6.71 10.24 -19.35
CA MET A 45 -6.97 10.42 -17.91
C MET A 45 -5.94 9.69 -17.02
N TYR A 46 -5.61 8.45 -17.33
CA TYR A 46 -4.65 7.67 -16.53
C TYR A 46 -3.24 8.24 -16.50
N HIS A 47 -2.86 8.97 -17.54
CA HIS A 47 -1.58 9.67 -17.57
C HIS A 47 -1.55 10.77 -16.52
N TYR A 48 -2.58 11.62 -16.47
CA TYR A 48 -2.66 12.71 -15.48
C TYR A 48 -2.78 12.20 -14.04
N ILE A 49 -3.56 11.13 -13.81
CA ILE A 49 -3.57 10.46 -12.50
C ILE A 49 -2.16 9.98 -12.14
N GLY A 50 -1.44 9.37 -13.08
CA GLY A 50 -0.08 8.90 -12.86
C GLY A 50 0.92 10.04 -12.60
N GLU A 51 0.75 11.20 -13.23
CA GLU A 51 1.57 12.42 -12.97
C GLU A 51 1.31 12.97 -11.56
N ALA A 52 0.06 13.13 -11.16
CA ALA A 52 -0.30 13.55 -9.80
C ALA A 52 0.30 12.61 -8.73
N TRP A 53 0.35 11.32 -8.99
CA TRP A 53 0.99 10.36 -8.09
C TRP A 53 2.52 10.35 -8.15
N LYS A 54 3.16 10.97 -9.13
CA LYS A 54 4.61 11.20 -9.13
C LYS A 54 4.97 12.40 -8.27
N ASP A 55 4.11 13.41 -8.28
CA ASP A 55 4.28 14.63 -7.48
C ASP A 55 3.50 14.58 -6.16
N VAL A 56 3.75 13.54 -5.37
CA VAL A 56 3.22 13.43 -3.99
C VAL A 56 3.78 14.54 -3.08
N GLY A 57 4.80 15.24 -3.56
CA GLY A 57 5.44 16.36 -2.87
C GLY A 57 4.69 17.68 -2.98
N SER A 58 3.71 17.86 -3.86
CA SER A 58 2.87 19.06 -3.93
C SER A 58 2.06 19.25 -2.64
N ASP A 59 1.79 20.48 -2.24
CA ASP A 59 1.16 20.76 -0.95
C ASP A 59 -0.24 20.19 -0.85
N GLU A 60 -1.02 20.23 -1.93
CA GLU A 60 -2.35 19.62 -2.00
C GLU A 60 -2.30 18.10 -1.80
N MET A 61 -1.39 17.42 -2.49
CA MET A 61 -1.23 15.97 -2.35
C MET A 61 -0.69 15.58 -0.98
N LYS A 62 0.21 16.37 -0.39
CA LYS A 62 0.69 16.14 0.98
C LYS A 62 -0.44 16.24 1.99
N GLN A 63 -1.26 17.29 1.90
CA GLN A 63 -2.40 17.48 2.80
C GLN A 63 -3.41 16.35 2.68
N LEU A 64 -3.79 15.98 1.45
CA LEU A 64 -4.70 14.88 1.18
C LEU A 64 -4.16 13.54 1.72
N MET A 65 -2.90 13.24 1.46
CA MET A 65 -2.27 12.01 1.93
C MET A 65 -2.09 11.99 3.44
N TRP A 66 -1.83 13.14 4.05
CA TRP A 66 -1.74 13.26 5.50
C TRP A 66 -3.09 12.92 6.17
N GLN A 67 -4.18 13.50 5.71
CA GLN A 67 -5.53 13.19 6.19
C GLN A 67 -5.86 11.70 6.06
N ARG A 68 -5.64 11.13 4.88
CA ARG A 68 -5.82 9.70 4.64
C ARG A 68 -5.01 8.82 5.60
N MET A 69 -3.75 9.17 5.84
CA MET A 69 -2.88 8.39 6.73
C MET A 69 -3.31 8.48 8.19
N VAL A 70 -3.91 9.59 8.64
CA VAL A 70 -4.51 9.71 9.97
C VAL A 70 -5.61 8.66 10.14
N ASP A 71 -6.50 8.54 9.16
CA ASP A 71 -7.59 7.55 9.19
C ASP A 71 -7.05 6.12 9.07
N TRP A 72 -6.13 5.87 8.16
CA TRP A 72 -5.55 4.53 7.95
C TRP A 72 -4.76 4.01 9.16
N ARG A 73 -4.22 4.89 10.00
CA ARG A 73 -3.57 4.46 11.25
C ARG A 73 -4.58 3.90 12.24
N LYS A 74 -5.79 4.47 12.30
CA LYS A 74 -6.89 4.02 13.16
C LYS A 74 -7.50 2.70 12.65
N GLU A 75 -7.50 2.49 11.34
CA GLU A 75 -8.07 1.32 10.71
C GLU A 75 -7.30 0.02 11.04
N GLY A 76 -7.97 -1.11 10.81
CA GLY A 76 -7.39 -2.44 10.95
C GLY A 76 -6.27 -2.76 9.94
N THR A 77 -5.68 -3.93 10.08
CA THR A 77 -4.59 -4.37 9.20
C THR A 77 -5.05 -4.63 7.77
N PHE A 78 -6.28 -5.08 7.58
CA PHE A 78 -6.89 -5.37 6.29
C PHE A 78 -8.25 -4.70 6.22
N VAL A 79 -8.41 -3.80 5.27
CA VAL A 79 -9.66 -3.07 5.04
C VAL A 79 -10.07 -3.29 3.59
N ARG A 80 -11.29 -3.76 3.39
CA ARG A 80 -11.87 -3.84 2.04
C ARG A 80 -12.20 -2.44 1.56
N VAL A 81 -11.82 -2.12 0.34
CA VAL A 81 -12.01 -0.82 -0.30
C VAL A 81 -12.87 -1.03 -1.54
N GLU A 82 -13.87 -0.19 -1.72
CA GLU A 82 -14.78 -0.29 -2.88
C GLU A 82 -14.11 0.09 -4.19
N LYS A 83 -13.32 1.17 -4.16
CA LYS A 83 -12.64 1.71 -5.34
C LYS A 83 -11.14 1.79 -5.13
N PRO A 84 -10.32 1.48 -6.16
CA PRO A 84 -8.88 1.61 -6.07
C PRO A 84 -8.47 3.08 -5.93
N LEU A 85 -7.57 3.37 -5.00
CA LEU A 85 -7.06 4.72 -4.80
C LEU A 85 -6.19 5.18 -5.99
N ARG A 86 -5.43 4.26 -6.56
CA ARG A 86 -4.60 4.48 -7.75
C ARG A 86 -5.15 3.71 -8.93
N LEU A 87 -6.13 4.31 -9.60
CA LEU A 87 -6.81 3.65 -10.72
C LEU A 87 -5.84 3.38 -11.90
N ASP A 88 -4.86 4.25 -12.14
CA ASP A 88 -3.80 4.09 -13.12
C ASP A 88 -3.03 2.78 -12.90
N LYS A 89 -2.55 2.55 -11.67
CA LYS A 89 -1.80 1.35 -11.31
C LYS A 89 -2.67 0.11 -11.25
N ALA A 90 -3.89 0.23 -10.71
CA ALA A 90 -4.82 -0.89 -10.67
C ALA A 90 -5.12 -1.42 -12.08
N ARG A 91 -5.42 -0.51 -13.02
CA ARG A 91 -5.69 -0.86 -14.44
C ARG A 91 -4.47 -1.47 -15.13
N GLN A 92 -3.28 -0.92 -14.93
CA GLN A 92 -2.02 -1.49 -15.46
C GLN A 92 -1.79 -2.92 -14.97
N LEU A 93 -2.23 -3.25 -13.76
CA LEU A 93 -2.09 -4.57 -13.15
C LEU A 93 -3.25 -5.52 -13.48
N GLY A 94 -4.20 -5.10 -14.32
CA GLY A 94 -5.29 -5.94 -14.79
C GLY A 94 -6.61 -5.81 -14.03
N TYR A 95 -6.73 -4.82 -13.13
CA TYR A 95 -8.00 -4.55 -12.46
C TYR A 95 -9.09 -4.12 -13.44
N LYS A 96 -10.27 -4.67 -13.27
CA LYS A 96 -11.49 -4.24 -13.95
C LYS A 96 -12.59 -3.99 -12.91
N ALA A 97 -13.39 -2.94 -13.13
CA ALA A 97 -14.53 -2.64 -12.27
C ALA A 97 -15.72 -3.53 -12.62
N LYS A 98 -15.63 -4.81 -12.27
CA LYS A 98 -16.69 -5.81 -12.46
C LYS A 98 -16.76 -6.77 -11.29
N GLN A 99 -17.84 -7.51 -11.19
CA GLN A 99 -18.02 -8.53 -10.15
C GLN A 99 -16.88 -9.54 -10.16
N GLY A 100 -16.56 -10.07 -8.99
CA GLY A 100 -15.43 -10.99 -8.80
C GLY A 100 -14.10 -10.31 -8.50
N PHE A 101 -13.99 -8.97 -8.55
CA PHE A 101 -12.84 -8.23 -8.08
C PHE A 101 -13.06 -7.66 -6.67
N VAL A 102 -12.09 -7.81 -5.82
CA VAL A 102 -12.06 -7.23 -4.47
C VAL A 102 -10.73 -6.52 -4.26
N ILE A 103 -10.77 -5.32 -3.71
CA ILE A 103 -9.57 -4.58 -3.35
C ILE A 103 -9.46 -4.53 -1.84
N VAL A 104 -8.27 -4.85 -1.33
CA VAL A 104 -7.97 -4.82 0.09
C VAL A 104 -6.77 -3.94 0.35
N ARG A 105 -6.93 -2.92 1.19
CA ARG A 105 -5.82 -2.14 1.71
C ARG A 105 -5.18 -2.88 2.87
N ALA A 106 -3.92 -3.24 2.70
CA ALA A 106 -3.14 -3.98 3.69
C ALA A 106 -2.07 -3.08 4.34
N LYS A 107 -2.07 -2.99 5.66
CA LYS A 107 -1.10 -2.27 6.48
C LYS A 107 0.00 -3.22 6.92
N VAL A 108 1.26 -2.88 6.64
CA VAL A 108 2.42 -3.68 7.04
C VAL A 108 3.45 -2.79 7.72
N ARG A 109 4.01 -3.27 8.83
CA ARG A 109 5.05 -2.56 9.57
C ARG A 109 6.29 -2.35 8.69
N LYS A 110 6.84 -1.14 8.71
CA LYS A 110 8.11 -0.76 8.08
C LYS A 110 9.29 -1.32 8.89
N GLY A 111 10.43 -1.46 8.24
CA GLY A 111 11.68 -1.91 8.86
C GLY A 111 12.03 -3.35 8.52
N GLY A 112 13.16 -3.78 9.05
CA GLY A 112 13.73 -5.09 8.78
C GLY A 112 13.23 -6.20 9.70
N LEU A 113 13.89 -7.34 9.60
CA LEU A 113 13.65 -8.50 10.46
C LEU A 113 14.09 -8.20 11.89
N ARG A 114 13.24 -8.51 12.86
CA ARG A 114 13.67 -8.56 14.26
C ARG A 114 14.61 -9.74 14.46
N LYS A 115 15.87 -9.45 14.77
CA LYS A 115 16.86 -10.48 15.06
C LYS A 115 16.70 -10.93 16.51
N HIS A 116 16.79 -12.23 16.73
CA HIS A 116 16.72 -12.79 18.09
C HIS A 116 18.02 -12.50 18.85
N ARG A 117 17.93 -12.39 20.17
CA ARG A 117 19.12 -12.36 21.04
C ARG A 117 19.78 -13.74 21.06
N ILE A 118 21.11 -13.74 21.11
CA ILE A 118 21.89 -14.96 21.25
C ILE A 118 21.69 -15.47 22.68
N ARG A 119 21.26 -16.72 22.77
CA ARG A 119 21.05 -17.42 24.05
C ARG A 119 21.85 -18.72 24.07
N LYS A 120 22.00 -19.35 25.26
CA LYS A 120 22.58 -20.69 25.42
C LYS A 120 24.07 -20.78 25.04
N GLY A 121 24.91 -19.79 25.41
CA GLY A 121 26.37 -19.86 25.32
C GLY A 121 26.96 -20.26 23.97
N ARG A 122 26.28 -19.97 22.86
CA ARG A 122 26.71 -20.41 21.51
C ARG A 122 28.11 -19.93 21.17
N LYS A 123 28.90 -20.79 20.51
CA LYS A 123 30.22 -20.46 19.98
C LYS A 123 30.19 -19.26 19.04
N PRO A 124 31.26 -18.45 18.91
CA PRO A 124 31.32 -17.25 18.05
C PRO A 124 30.86 -17.49 16.64
N LYS A 125 31.21 -18.59 16.01
CA LYS A 125 30.74 -18.98 14.66
C LYS A 125 29.20 -19.00 14.50
N ARG A 126 28.45 -19.27 15.59
CA ARG A 126 26.99 -19.37 15.61
C ARG A 126 26.32 -18.18 16.33
N LYS A 127 27.09 -17.18 16.77
CA LYS A 127 26.57 -15.94 17.37
C LYS A 127 26.21 -14.87 16.33
N GLY A 128 26.73 -14.97 15.10
CA GLY A 128 26.54 -13.96 14.06
C GLY A 128 25.07 -13.79 13.67
N ILE A 129 24.57 -12.56 13.77
CA ILE A 129 23.22 -12.16 13.40
C ILE A 129 23.19 -11.05 12.34
N LEU A 130 24.34 -10.46 12.01
CA LEU A 130 24.43 -9.31 11.09
C LEU A 130 23.94 -9.66 9.68
N LYS A 131 24.31 -10.82 9.18
CA LYS A 131 23.96 -11.29 7.84
C LYS A 131 22.50 -11.80 7.72
N ILE A 132 21.77 -11.89 8.84
CA ILE A 132 20.37 -12.33 8.80
C ILE A 132 19.50 -11.18 8.31
N THR A 133 18.97 -11.30 7.08
CA THR A 133 18.11 -10.32 6.44
C THR A 133 16.78 -10.93 6.02
N MET A 134 15.79 -10.08 5.77
CA MET A 134 14.49 -10.55 5.25
C MET A 134 14.64 -11.02 3.80
N LYS A 135 14.15 -12.23 3.52
CA LYS A 135 14.06 -12.77 2.15
C LYS A 135 12.86 -12.23 1.36
N LYS A 136 11.89 -11.65 2.04
CA LYS A 136 10.64 -11.15 1.46
C LYS A 136 10.57 -9.64 1.59
N ASN A 137 10.20 -8.95 0.51
CA ASN A 137 9.91 -7.53 0.59
C ASN A 137 8.56 -7.28 1.29
N ILE A 138 8.35 -6.06 1.77
CA ILE A 138 7.15 -5.68 2.53
C ILE A 138 5.88 -5.86 1.70
N GLN A 139 5.94 -5.57 0.40
CA GLN A 139 4.82 -5.75 -0.52
C GLN A 139 4.40 -7.23 -0.63
N ARG A 140 5.36 -8.15 -0.78
CA ARG A 140 5.08 -9.60 -0.77
C ARG A 140 4.47 -10.05 0.56
N ILE A 141 4.92 -9.49 1.68
CA ILE A 141 4.33 -9.78 3.00
C ILE A 141 2.87 -9.33 3.04
N ALA A 142 2.54 -8.16 2.48
CA ALA A 142 1.17 -7.70 2.35
C ALA A 142 0.31 -8.70 1.55
N GLU A 143 0.77 -9.11 0.37
CA GLU A 143 0.08 -10.08 -0.49
C GLU A 143 -0.15 -11.43 0.21
N GLU A 144 0.89 -11.99 0.84
CA GLU A 144 0.80 -13.28 1.52
C GLU A 144 -0.15 -13.25 2.72
N ARG A 145 -0.14 -12.16 3.49
CA ARG A 145 -1.05 -11.99 4.63
C ARG A 145 -2.48 -11.79 4.18
N THR A 146 -2.70 -11.02 3.11
CA THR A 146 -4.03 -10.82 2.53
C THR A 146 -4.59 -12.12 1.97
N SER A 147 -3.79 -12.92 1.25
CA SER A 147 -4.19 -14.24 0.76
C SER A 147 -4.61 -15.19 1.89
N LYS A 148 -3.94 -15.13 3.03
CA LYS A 148 -4.33 -15.93 4.21
C LYS A 148 -5.63 -15.45 4.85
N LYS A 149 -5.91 -14.15 4.82
CA LYS A 149 -7.15 -13.56 5.36
C LYS A 149 -8.35 -13.85 4.48
N TYR A 150 -8.14 -13.96 3.16
CA TYR A 150 -9.18 -14.23 2.17
C TYR A 150 -8.85 -15.50 1.37
N PRO A 151 -9.03 -16.70 1.95
CA PRO A 151 -8.63 -17.97 1.33
C PRO A 151 -9.40 -18.29 0.04
N ASN A 152 -10.61 -17.78 -0.10
CA ASN A 152 -11.46 -18.00 -1.29
C ASN A 152 -11.07 -17.11 -2.48
N LEU A 153 -10.16 -16.14 -2.26
CA LEU A 153 -9.76 -15.19 -3.28
C LEU A 153 -8.28 -15.34 -3.62
N GLU A 154 -7.95 -15.28 -4.91
CA GLU A 154 -6.56 -15.30 -5.34
C GLU A 154 -6.02 -13.89 -5.60
N VAL A 155 -4.77 -13.66 -5.21
CA VAL A 155 -4.10 -12.38 -5.39
C VAL A 155 -3.67 -12.22 -6.84
N LEU A 156 -4.21 -11.24 -7.56
CA LEU A 156 -3.76 -10.88 -8.90
C LEU A 156 -2.42 -10.13 -8.85
N ALA A 157 -2.41 -9.00 -8.15
CA ALA A 157 -1.24 -8.13 -7.97
C ALA A 157 -1.48 -7.17 -6.79
N SER A 158 -0.48 -6.34 -6.50
CA SER A 158 -0.57 -5.27 -5.50
C SER A 158 0.22 -4.04 -5.92
N TYR A 159 -0.06 -2.90 -5.32
CA TYR A 159 0.69 -1.66 -5.51
C TYR A 159 0.73 -0.84 -4.22
N TRP A 160 1.71 0.04 -4.16
CA TRP A 160 1.91 0.95 -3.04
C TRP A 160 0.94 2.13 -3.13
N VAL A 161 0.38 2.53 -1.97
CA VAL A 161 -0.51 3.69 -1.85
C VAL A 161 -0.04 4.73 -0.84
N GLY A 162 0.76 4.35 0.14
CA GLY A 162 1.30 5.31 1.11
C GLY A 162 2.26 4.67 2.09
N GLU A 163 3.02 5.51 2.78
CA GLU A 163 3.88 5.09 3.88
C GLU A 163 4.08 6.21 4.90
N ASP A 164 4.24 5.83 6.13
CA ASP A 164 4.67 6.69 7.23
C ASP A 164 5.98 6.19 7.85
N GLY A 165 6.38 6.74 8.98
CA GLY A 165 7.57 6.30 9.70
C GLY A 165 7.48 4.84 10.21
N ARG A 166 6.27 4.31 10.47
CA ARG A 166 6.05 2.99 11.08
C ARG A 166 5.47 1.96 10.12
N HIS A 167 4.64 2.36 9.15
CA HIS A 167 3.88 1.46 8.30
C HIS A 167 4.01 1.80 6.82
N LYS A 168 3.76 0.80 5.99
CA LYS A 168 3.51 0.91 4.55
C LYS A 168 2.14 0.33 4.24
N TRP A 169 1.39 1.01 3.37
CA TRP A 169 0.09 0.58 2.90
C TRP A 169 0.18 0.16 1.45
N PHE A 170 -0.42 -0.97 1.17
CA PHE A 170 -0.53 -1.53 -0.18
C PHE A 170 -1.99 -1.86 -0.46
N GLU A 171 -2.45 -1.56 -1.64
CA GLU A 171 -3.71 -2.11 -2.15
C GLU A 171 -3.41 -3.40 -2.88
N VAL A 172 -4.10 -4.46 -2.48
CA VAL A 172 -3.99 -5.81 -3.03
C VAL A 172 -5.26 -6.10 -3.82
N ILE A 173 -5.08 -6.41 -5.09
CA ILE A 173 -6.17 -6.79 -6.00
C ILE A 173 -6.38 -8.29 -5.86
N LEU A 174 -7.56 -8.67 -5.42
CA LEU A 174 -8.01 -10.04 -5.27
C LEU A 174 -9.04 -10.36 -6.34
N VAL A 175 -9.08 -11.60 -6.74
CA VAL A 175 -10.02 -12.13 -7.74
C VAL A 175 -10.69 -13.38 -7.20
N ASP A 176 -12.00 -13.45 -7.33
CA ASP A 176 -12.76 -14.65 -7.01
C ASP A 176 -12.67 -15.65 -8.17
N VAL A 177 -11.95 -16.73 -7.94
CA VAL A 177 -11.72 -17.78 -8.94
C VAL A 177 -12.97 -18.61 -9.27
N ASN A 178 -13.98 -18.60 -8.39
CA ASN A 178 -15.20 -19.33 -8.58
C ASN A 178 -16.29 -18.54 -9.28
N HIS A 179 -16.14 -17.22 -9.34
CA HIS A 179 -17.14 -16.33 -9.93
C HIS A 179 -17.29 -16.56 -11.44
N PRO A 180 -18.52 -16.76 -11.95
CA PRO A 180 -18.76 -17.09 -13.38
C PRO A 180 -18.23 -16.00 -14.33
N VAL A 181 -18.39 -14.73 -13.98
CA VAL A 181 -17.90 -13.58 -14.77
C VAL A 181 -16.37 -13.59 -14.94
N ILE A 182 -15.63 -14.13 -13.95
CA ILE A 182 -14.18 -14.26 -14.03
C ILE A 182 -13.79 -15.48 -14.88
N LYS A 183 -14.50 -16.59 -14.76
CA LYS A 183 -14.26 -17.79 -15.57
C LYS A 183 -14.53 -17.54 -17.05
N ALA A 184 -15.56 -16.73 -17.38
CA ALA A 184 -15.91 -16.36 -18.74
C ALA A 184 -14.99 -15.31 -19.38
N ASP A 185 -14.16 -14.58 -18.61
CA ASP A 185 -13.26 -13.56 -19.15
C ASP A 185 -11.98 -14.18 -19.72
N PRO A 186 -11.76 -14.20 -21.05
CA PRO A 186 -10.59 -14.82 -21.67
C PRO A 186 -9.25 -14.19 -21.24
N LYS A 187 -9.26 -12.95 -20.73
CA LYS A 187 -8.07 -12.27 -20.23
C LYS A 187 -7.73 -12.64 -18.78
N LEU A 188 -8.69 -13.21 -18.03
CA LEU A 188 -8.54 -13.45 -16.59
C LEU A 188 -8.73 -14.93 -16.19
N ASN A 189 -9.37 -15.75 -17.01
CA ASN A 189 -9.69 -17.13 -16.71
C ASN A 189 -8.45 -17.99 -16.35
N TRP A 190 -7.26 -17.58 -16.79
CA TRP A 190 -6.02 -18.25 -16.43
C TRP A 190 -5.78 -18.36 -14.92
N ILE A 191 -6.30 -17.36 -14.13
CA ILE A 191 -6.14 -17.36 -12.66
C ILE A 191 -6.96 -18.46 -11.99
N CYS A 192 -8.01 -18.94 -12.64
CA CYS A 192 -8.90 -20.00 -12.13
C CYS A 192 -8.25 -21.39 -12.21
N SER A 193 -7.14 -21.53 -12.95
CA SER A 193 -6.44 -22.81 -13.04
C SER A 193 -5.79 -23.19 -11.71
N SER A 194 -5.81 -24.47 -11.34
CA SER A 194 -5.16 -25.03 -10.15
C SER A 194 -3.66 -24.69 -10.03
N LYS A 195 -3.00 -24.42 -11.17
CA LYS A 195 -1.60 -23.94 -11.23
C LYS A 195 -1.40 -22.62 -10.48
N HIS A 196 -2.46 -21.83 -10.31
CA HIS A 196 -2.39 -20.50 -9.69
C HIS A 196 -2.87 -20.49 -8.24
N THR A 197 -3.33 -21.60 -7.69
CA THR A 197 -3.77 -21.71 -6.29
C THR A 197 -2.64 -21.27 -5.34
N HIS A 198 -2.98 -20.39 -4.38
CA HIS A 198 -2.06 -19.80 -3.41
C HIS A 198 -0.84 -19.11 -4.03
N ARG A 199 -1.04 -18.47 -5.19
CA ARG A 199 0.03 -17.87 -5.99
C ARG A 199 0.86 -16.81 -5.23
N ALA A 200 0.28 -16.06 -4.31
CA ALA A 200 0.99 -15.08 -3.48
C ALA A 200 2.02 -15.76 -2.57
N ILE A 201 1.64 -16.82 -1.89
CA ILE A 201 2.50 -17.57 -0.96
C ILE A 201 3.64 -18.25 -1.74
N ARG A 202 3.33 -18.79 -2.90
CA ARG A 202 4.30 -19.45 -3.80
C ARG A 202 5.23 -18.46 -4.53
N GLY A 203 4.99 -17.14 -4.40
CA GLY A 203 5.83 -16.13 -5.04
C GLY A 203 5.65 -16.02 -6.55
N LEU A 204 4.45 -16.27 -7.06
CA LEU A 204 4.09 -16.18 -8.48
C LEU A 204 3.58 -14.79 -8.89
N THR A 205 3.30 -13.93 -7.92
CA THR A 205 2.93 -12.52 -8.16
C THR A 205 4.16 -11.70 -8.60
N PRO A 206 3.99 -10.51 -9.21
CA PRO A 206 5.11 -9.64 -9.55
C PRO A 206 6.04 -9.35 -8.36
N ALA A 207 5.48 -9.05 -7.19
CA ALA A 207 6.26 -8.84 -5.96
C ALA A 207 6.99 -10.12 -5.51
N GLY A 208 6.34 -11.27 -5.64
CA GLY A 208 6.93 -12.57 -5.36
C GLY A 208 8.08 -12.92 -6.30
N LYS A 209 7.92 -12.69 -7.60
CA LYS A 209 8.97 -12.90 -8.62
C LYS A 209 10.17 -12.00 -8.37
N LYS A 210 9.93 -10.72 -8.02
CA LYS A 210 11.00 -9.78 -7.64
C LYS A 210 11.79 -10.29 -6.42
N GLY A 211 11.09 -10.74 -5.38
CA GLY A 211 11.71 -11.29 -4.17
C GLY A 211 12.50 -12.58 -4.39
N ARG A 212 12.17 -13.34 -5.43
CA ARG A 212 12.89 -14.55 -5.86
C ARG A 212 14.05 -14.25 -6.82
N GLY A 213 14.33 -12.99 -7.15
CA GLY A 213 15.42 -12.61 -8.07
C GLY A 213 15.12 -12.85 -9.55
N LEU A 214 13.89 -13.21 -9.94
CA LEU A 214 13.56 -13.57 -11.33
C LEU A 214 13.45 -12.39 -12.29
N VAL A 215 13.37 -11.16 -11.78
CA VAL A 215 13.17 -9.95 -12.61
C VAL A 215 14.50 -9.37 -13.10
N ARG A 216 15.54 -9.37 -12.26
CA ARG A 216 16.84 -8.77 -12.56
C ARG A 216 17.79 -9.72 -13.30
N SER A 217 17.76 -11.00 -12.95
CA SER A 217 18.72 -12.01 -13.45
C SER A 217 18.00 -12.95 -14.39
N ARG A 218 17.95 -12.61 -15.67
CA ARG A 218 17.34 -13.48 -16.69
C ARG A 218 18.26 -14.64 -17.08
N GLY A 219 18.95 -15.27 -16.19
CA GLY A 219 19.80 -16.38 -16.49
C GLY A 219 20.81 -16.65 -15.39
N MET A 220 21.54 -15.66 -14.94
CA MET A 220 22.58 -15.84 -13.92
C MET A 220 22.00 -15.79 -12.50
N GLY A 221 22.18 -16.87 -11.72
CA GLY A 221 21.73 -16.98 -10.34
C GLY A 221 20.24 -17.32 -10.18
N ALA A 222 19.51 -17.43 -11.29
CA ALA A 222 18.09 -17.81 -11.27
C ALA A 222 17.86 -19.31 -11.50
N GLU A 223 18.86 -20.06 -11.84
CA GLU A 223 18.81 -21.50 -12.16
C GLU A 223 18.22 -22.29 -11.01
N LYS A 224 18.61 -21.98 -9.78
CA LYS A 224 18.14 -22.64 -8.55
C LYS A 224 16.71 -22.33 -8.17
N VAL A 225 16.11 -21.29 -8.74
CA VAL A 225 14.74 -20.85 -8.41
C VAL A 225 13.75 -21.05 -9.56
N ARG A 226 14.22 -21.45 -10.74
CA ARG A 226 13.41 -21.77 -11.92
C ARG A 226 13.33 -23.29 -12.11
N PRO A 227 12.17 -23.80 -12.53
CA PRO A 227 10.88 -23.15 -12.72
C PRO A 227 10.20 -22.80 -11.39
N SER A 228 10.55 -23.48 -10.30
CA SER A 228 10.04 -23.23 -8.95
C SER A 228 11.03 -23.70 -7.89
N LEU A 229 10.90 -23.23 -6.67
CA LEU A 229 11.71 -23.73 -5.55
C LEU A 229 11.49 -25.22 -5.28
N ARG A 230 10.28 -25.73 -5.56
CA ARG A 230 9.93 -27.14 -5.36
C ARG A 230 10.67 -28.06 -6.33
N ALA A 231 10.87 -27.62 -7.57
CA ALA A 231 11.64 -28.36 -8.57
C ALA A 231 13.13 -28.56 -8.21
N HIS A 232 13.62 -27.77 -7.25
CA HIS A 232 14.98 -27.85 -6.74
C HIS A 232 15.01 -28.27 -5.25
N ASP A 233 14.14 -29.14 -4.80
CA ASP A 233 14.06 -29.65 -3.42
C ASP A 233 14.06 -28.55 -2.36
N ARG A 234 13.53 -27.39 -2.68
CA ARG A 234 13.51 -26.19 -1.83
C ARG A 234 14.91 -25.62 -1.47
N LYS A 235 15.95 -26.07 -2.16
CA LYS A 235 17.33 -25.58 -1.95
C LYS A 235 17.63 -24.25 -2.66
N GLY A 236 16.75 -23.80 -3.53
CA GLY A 236 16.82 -22.46 -4.12
C GLY A 236 16.50 -21.39 -3.07
N THR A 237 17.38 -20.44 -2.87
CA THR A 237 17.23 -19.33 -1.92
C THR A 237 16.43 -18.17 -2.51
#